data_486f3c1ebc9eb507ec4fe86fec9cfdd3
#
_entry.id   486f3c1ebc9eb507ec4fe86fec9cfdd3
#
_cell.length_a   1.000
_cell.length_b   1.000
_cell.length_c   1.000
_cell.angle_alpha   90.00
_cell.angle_beta   90.00
_cell.angle_gamma   90.00
#
_symmetry.space_group_name_H-M   'P 1'
#
loop_
_entity.id
_entity.type
_entity.pdbx_description
1 polymer ?
#
loop_
_entity_poly.entity_id
_entity_poly.type
_entity_poly.pdbx_seq_one_letter_code
_entity_poly.pdbx_strand_id
1 'polypeptide(L)' 'ALHECLRKLEAKQREVLSLAYLRDLSHGELAEHLKLPLGTVKTWIRRGIEQLRGCMARFA' A
#
# COMPACT_ATOMS: atom_id res chain seq x y z
N ALA A 1 13.30 -4.24 8.45
CA ALA A 1 12.32 -5.22 7.95
C ALA A 1 11.26 -4.57 7.06
N LEU A 2 10.70 -3.44 7.53
CA LEU A 2 9.65 -2.77 6.77
C LEU A 2 10.14 -2.32 5.38
N HIS A 3 11.33 -1.74 5.31
CA HIS A 3 11.88 -1.29 4.03
C HIS A 3 12.09 -2.44 3.06
N GLU A 4 12.57 -3.57 3.55
CA GLU A 4 12.76 -4.73 2.70
C GLU A 4 11.44 -5.28 2.19
N CYS A 5 10.42 -5.28 3.05
CA CYS A 5 9.10 -5.73 2.65
C CYS A 5 8.47 -4.80 1.62
N LEU A 6 8.66 -3.49 1.79
CA LEU A 6 8.17 -2.52 0.82
C LEU A 6 8.86 -2.69 -0.53
N ARG A 7 10.14 -3.05 -0.53
CA ARG A 7 10.87 -3.28 -1.78
C ARG A 7 10.34 -4.45 -2.57
N LYS A 8 9.74 -5.43 -1.91
CA LYS A 8 9.18 -6.60 -2.57
C LYS A 8 7.83 -6.33 -3.23
N LEU A 9 7.20 -5.22 -2.87
CA LEU A 9 5.93 -4.84 -3.46
C LEU A 9 6.14 -4.25 -4.85
N GLU A 10 5.12 -4.38 -5.69
CA GLU A 10 5.13 -3.71 -6.97
C GLU A 10 5.16 -2.20 -6.79
N ALA A 11 5.72 -1.49 -7.76
CA ALA A 11 5.85 -0.05 -7.67
C ALA A 11 4.52 0.65 -7.36
N LYS A 12 3.44 0.22 -8.01
CA LYS A 12 2.11 0.80 -7.79
C LYS A 12 1.63 0.57 -6.37
N GLN A 13 1.76 -0.65 -5.86
CA GLN A 13 1.34 -0.96 -4.49
C GLN A 13 2.15 -0.17 -3.48
N ARG A 14 3.45 -0.05 -3.70
CA ARG A 14 4.32 0.72 -2.82
C ARG A 14 3.92 2.19 -2.81
N GLU A 15 3.62 2.75 -3.99
CA GLU A 15 3.18 4.13 -4.10
C GLU A 15 1.88 4.36 -3.34
N VAL A 16 0.90 3.48 -3.53
CA VAL A 16 -0.40 3.59 -2.84
C VAL A 16 -0.22 3.53 -1.33
N LEU A 17 0.54 2.57 -0.84
CA LEU A 17 0.77 2.43 0.59
C LEU A 17 1.54 3.61 1.16
N SER A 18 2.54 4.09 0.44
CA SER A 18 3.31 5.26 0.90
C SER A 18 2.43 6.48 1.05
N LEU A 19 1.57 6.74 0.08
CA LEU A 19 0.66 7.89 0.16
C LEU A 19 -0.35 7.72 1.29
N ALA A 20 -0.85 6.50 1.51
CA ALA A 20 -1.84 6.25 2.55
C ALA A 20 -1.25 6.44 3.95
N TYR A 21 -0.03 6.00 4.17
CA TYR A 21 0.57 6.00 5.50
C TYR A 21 1.48 7.18 5.77
N LEU A 22 2.22 7.63 4.77
CA LEU A 22 3.16 8.73 4.97
C LEU A 22 2.50 10.09 4.84
N ARG A 23 1.47 10.20 4.01
CA ARG A 23 0.77 11.45 3.79
C ARG A 23 -0.63 11.47 4.38
N ASP A 24 -1.03 10.42 5.06
CA ASP A 24 -2.35 10.30 5.69
C ASP A 24 -3.52 10.60 4.76
N LEU A 25 -3.40 10.24 3.51
CA LEU A 25 -4.49 10.43 2.56
C LEU A 25 -5.59 9.41 2.79
N SER A 26 -6.84 9.87 2.72
CA SER A 26 -7.98 8.96 2.77
C SER A 26 -8.08 8.17 1.47
N HIS A 27 -8.87 7.09 1.48
CA HIS A 27 -9.06 6.29 0.27
C HIS A 27 -9.62 7.12 -0.89
N GLY A 28 -10.54 8.04 -0.59
CA GLY A 28 -11.09 8.92 -1.60
C GLY A 28 -10.03 9.86 -2.16
N GLU A 29 -9.20 10.42 -1.30
CA GLU A 29 -8.12 11.30 -1.73
C GLU A 29 -7.09 10.54 -2.57
N LEU A 30 -6.78 9.31 -2.19
CA LEU A 30 -5.89 8.46 -2.96
C LEU A 30 -6.45 8.17 -4.35
N ALA A 31 -7.75 7.88 -4.42
CA ALA A 31 -8.39 7.60 -5.68
C ALA A 31 -8.28 8.79 -6.63
N GLU A 32 -8.48 9.99 -6.12
CA GLU A 32 -8.34 11.21 -6.90
C GLU A 32 -6.89 11.45 -7.31
N HIS A 33 -5.98 11.29 -6.38
CA HIS A 33 -4.55 11.52 -6.64
C HIS A 33 -3.99 10.57 -7.70
N LEU A 34 -4.37 9.31 -7.60
CA LEU A 34 -3.88 8.27 -8.51
C LEU A 34 -4.75 8.11 -9.75
N LYS A 35 -5.90 8.78 -9.78
CA LYS A 35 -6.89 8.67 -10.88
C LYS A 35 -7.33 7.22 -11.07
N LEU A 36 -7.58 6.54 -9.96
CA LEU A 36 -8.06 5.17 -9.94
C LEU A 36 -9.44 5.09 -9.28
N PRO A 37 -10.25 4.09 -9.64
CA PRO A 37 -11.52 3.87 -8.94
C PRO A 37 -11.29 3.59 -7.47
N LEU A 38 -12.20 4.04 -6.60
CA LEU A 38 -12.08 3.86 -5.17
C LEU A 38 -11.96 2.38 -4.78
N GLY A 39 -12.74 1.52 -5.43
CA GLY A 39 -12.67 0.09 -5.17
C GLY A 39 -11.29 -0.50 -5.47
N THR A 40 -10.66 -0.02 -6.53
CA THR A 40 -9.32 -0.45 -6.90
C THR A 40 -8.31 -0.03 -5.85
N VAL A 41 -8.41 1.21 -5.36
CA VAL A 41 -7.52 1.73 -4.32
C VAL A 41 -7.66 0.88 -3.05
N LYS A 42 -8.88 0.59 -2.62
CA LYS A 42 -9.10 -0.22 -1.44
C LYS A 42 -8.49 -1.61 -1.58
N THR A 43 -8.65 -2.22 -2.76
CA THR A 43 -8.09 -3.54 -3.03
C THR A 43 -6.57 -3.51 -2.97
N TRP A 44 -5.95 -2.50 -3.57
CA TRP A 44 -4.50 -2.37 -3.56
C TRP A 44 -3.94 -2.21 -2.15
N ILE A 45 -4.62 -1.38 -1.34
CA ILE A 45 -4.20 -1.19 0.06
C ILE A 45 -4.32 -2.50 0.84
N ARG A 46 -5.45 -3.21 0.69
CA ARG A 46 -5.66 -4.47 1.39
C ARG A 46 -4.59 -5.50 1.00
N ARG A 47 -4.34 -5.67 -0.30
CA ARG A 47 -3.33 -6.62 -0.76
C ARG A 47 -1.93 -6.25 -0.30
N GLY A 48 -1.62 -4.97 -0.35
CA GLY A 48 -0.32 -4.49 0.11
C GLY A 48 -0.10 -4.78 1.59
N ILE A 49 -1.11 -4.52 2.41
CA ILE A 49 -1.03 -4.79 3.84
C ILE A 49 -0.86 -6.29 4.11
N GLU A 50 -1.60 -7.12 3.40
CA GLU A 50 -1.47 -8.58 3.55
C GLU A 50 -0.07 -9.06 3.19
N GLN A 51 0.49 -8.55 2.12
CA GLN A 51 1.85 -8.89 1.72
C GLN A 51 2.87 -8.42 2.73
N LEU A 52 2.69 -7.21 3.27
CA LEU A 52 3.58 -6.70 4.30
C LEU A 52 3.52 -7.54 5.56
N ARG A 53 2.32 -7.91 6.00
CA ARG A 53 2.16 -8.77 7.18
C ARG A 53 2.86 -10.10 7.01
N GLY A 54 2.69 -10.72 5.85
CA GLY A 54 3.35 -11.99 5.54
C GLY A 54 4.87 -11.87 5.53
N CYS A 55 5.36 -10.78 4.93
CA CYS A 55 6.79 -10.52 4.89
C CYS A 55 7.35 -10.26 6.29
N MET A 56 6.70 -9.41 7.07
CA MET A 56 7.18 -9.04 8.40
C MET A 56 7.10 -10.21 9.38
N ALA A 57 6.15 -11.11 9.19
CA ALA A 57 6.06 -12.30 10.04
C ALA A 57 7.31 -13.17 9.93
N ARG A 58 8.00 -13.13 8.79
CA ARG A 58 9.23 -13.90 8.60
C ARG A 58 10.41 -13.35 9.41
N PHE A 59 10.34 -12.06 9.77
CA PHE A 59 11.39 -11.43 10.54
C PHE A 59 11.10 -11.40 12.05
N ALA A 60 9.89 -11.79 12.40
CA ALA A 60 9.51 -11.91 13.81
C ALA A 60 9.98 -13.26 14.39
#